data_af7f35d48ccd697e7d9ffb6d9429fade
#
_entry.id   af7f35d48ccd697e7d9ffb6d9429fade
#
_cell.length_a   1.000
_cell.length_b   1.000
_cell.length_c   1.000
_cell.angle_alpha   90.00
_cell.angle_beta   90.00
_cell.angle_gamma   90.00
#
_symmetry.space_group_name_H-M   'P 1'
#
loop_
_entity.id
_entity.type
_entity.pdbx_description
1 polymer ?
#
loop_
_entity_poly.entity_id
_entity_poly.type
_entity_poly.pdbx_seq_one_letter_code
_entity_poly.pdbx_strand_id
1 'polypeptide(L)'
;DITGTVSSSTGSVSGAQGDITYEPTTTAITRTTDESGRYFAGGLRPGGPYTLTLSAAGLVSQNATTTLVVGDTRRLSFSMASADLVDELIVTGSRVTVDRDGFTTLIDAETIATTPSVTRDIKDILKLNPFVTLDDEEDGEESISIGGAHPRTNDIRVDGVSFNDDFGLNDNGYPSQRSPINFGSIEQLAVKVAPASVEYAQFRGGVIDIITKGGTNEFTGDFAYFDRGDSLMGDKLEGEDVDITKDDTAYELSLIHISEPTRLR
;
A
#
# COMPACT_ATOMS: atom_id res chain seq x y z
N ASP A 1 -1.38 5.82 10.22
CA ASP A 1 -1.85 5.97 11.61
C ASP A 1 -3.27 5.43 11.78
N ILE A 2 -3.65 5.12 13.03
CA ILE A 2 -5.05 4.77 13.38
C ILE A 2 -5.55 5.75 14.43
N THR A 3 -6.74 6.29 14.23
CA THR A 3 -7.44 7.16 15.19
C THR A 3 -8.91 6.76 15.29
N GLY A 4 -9.57 7.18 16.35
CA GLY A 4 -11.00 6.93 16.48
C GLY A 4 -11.59 7.40 17.79
N THR A 5 -12.88 7.12 17.95
CA THR A 5 -13.62 7.40 19.17
C THR A 5 -14.32 6.16 19.66
N VAL A 6 -14.37 6.00 20.96
CA VAL A 6 -15.11 4.93 21.65
C VAL A 6 -16.26 5.55 22.42
N SER A 7 -17.47 5.09 22.15
CA SER A 7 -18.69 5.55 22.80
C SER A 7 -19.51 4.36 23.31
N SER A 8 -20.39 4.63 24.25
CA SER A 8 -21.41 3.70 24.72
C SER A 8 -22.77 4.38 24.71
N SER A 9 -23.82 3.70 25.12
CA SER A 9 -25.16 4.27 25.31
C SER A 9 -25.18 5.42 26.32
N THR A 10 -24.19 5.50 27.22
CA THR A 10 -24.06 6.54 28.23
C THR A 10 -23.16 7.70 27.85
N GLY A 11 -22.50 7.64 26.67
CA GLY A 11 -21.59 8.69 26.17
C GLY A 11 -20.20 8.18 25.80
N SER A 12 -19.22 9.08 25.82
CA SER A 12 -17.82 8.77 25.52
C SER A 12 -17.22 7.82 26.58
N VAL A 13 -16.42 6.84 26.15
CA VAL A 13 -15.77 5.87 27.03
C VAL A 13 -14.32 6.26 27.22
N SER A 14 -13.98 6.75 28.41
CA SER A 14 -12.61 7.06 28.83
C SER A 14 -11.93 5.83 29.40
N GLY A 15 -10.62 5.69 29.16
CA GLY A 15 -9.83 4.58 29.71
C GLY A 15 -10.10 3.22 29.06
N ALA A 16 -10.82 3.16 27.93
CA ALA A 16 -10.93 1.92 27.16
C ALA A 16 -9.55 1.55 26.61
N GLN A 17 -9.18 0.29 26.73
CA GLN A 17 -7.93 -0.25 26.23
C GLN A 17 -8.13 -0.76 24.81
N GLY A 18 -7.29 -0.30 23.89
CA GLY A 18 -7.23 -0.76 22.51
C GLY A 18 -5.90 -1.47 22.24
N ASP A 19 -5.96 -2.76 21.97
CA ASP A 19 -4.81 -3.56 21.57
C ASP A 19 -4.81 -3.68 20.05
N ILE A 20 -3.76 -3.15 19.43
CA ILE A 20 -3.58 -3.09 17.98
C ILE A 20 -2.49 -4.07 17.61
N THR A 21 -2.85 -5.14 16.93
CA THR A 21 -1.94 -6.21 16.53
C THR A 21 -1.71 -6.17 15.04
N TYR A 22 -0.44 -6.10 14.63
CA TYR A 22 -0.02 -6.32 13.24
C TYR A 22 0.12 -7.83 13.02
N GLU A 23 -0.80 -8.42 12.28
CA GLU A 23 -0.93 -9.88 12.17
C GLU A 23 0.33 -10.56 11.58
N PRO A 24 1.00 -10.00 10.54
CA PRO A 24 2.14 -10.66 9.91
C PRO A 24 3.32 -10.94 10.85
N THR A 25 3.50 -10.09 11.88
CA THR A 25 4.59 -10.25 12.87
C THR A 25 4.08 -10.47 14.28
N THR A 26 2.75 -10.49 14.48
CA THR A 26 2.11 -10.55 15.83
C THR A 26 2.58 -9.44 16.77
N THR A 27 3.08 -8.34 16.21
CA THR A 27 3.50 -7.18 16.99
C THR A 27 2.29 -6.42 17.48
N ALA A 28 2.15 -6.26 18.80
CA ALA A 28 1.03 -5.56 19.42
C ALA A 28 1.47 -4.28 20.11
N ILE A 29 0.64 -3.24 19.99
CA ILE A 29 0.76 -2.01 20.78
C ILE A 29 -0.57 -1.74 21.46
N THR A 30 -0.51 -1.23 22.68
CA THR A 30 -1.70 -0.87 23.46
C THR A 30 -1.85 0.65 23.51
N ARG A 31 -3.08 1.13 23.34
CA ARG A 31 -3.47 2.55 23.51
C ARG A 31 -4.72 2.62 24.37
N THR A 32 -4.85 3.71 25.11
CA THR A 32 -6.03 3.99 25.93
C THR A 32 -6.76 5.22 25.43
N THR A 33 -8.08 5.24 25.56
CA THR A 33 -8.88 6.42 25.21
C THR A 33 -8.75 7.51 26.26
N ASP A 34 -8.78 8.77 25.80
CA ASP A 34 -8.80 9.98 26.64
C ASP A 34 -10.20 10.22 27.25
N GLU A 35 -10.35 11.34 27.97
CA GLU A 35 -11.63 11.76 28.61
C GLU A 35 -12.77 11.97 27.59
N SER A 36 -12.44 12.26 26.34
CA SER A 36 -13.38 12.42 25.22
C SER A 36 -13.67 11.09 24.50
N GLY A 37 -13.12 9.99 24.97
CA GLY A 37 -13.22 8.68 24.33
C GLY A 37 -12.38 8.55 23.05
N ARG A 38 -11.41 9.43 22.81
CA ARG A 38 -10.54 9.41 21.61
C ARG A 38 -9.30 8.59 21.88
N TYR A 39 -8.83 7.91 20.85
CA TYR A 39 -7.53 7.26 20.85
C TYR A 39 -6.76 7.59 19.58
N PHE A 40 -5.44 7.50 19.68
CA PHE A 40 -4.51 7.70 18.57
C PHE A 40 -3.36 6.70 18.66
N ALA A 41 -3.07 6.05 17.54
CA ALA A 41 -1.96 5.14 17.37
C ALA A 41 -1.16 5.57 16.13
N GLY A 42 -0.06 6.26 16.37
CA GLY A 42 0.86 6.69 15.35
C GLY A 42 2.10 5.81 15.23
N GLY A 43 2.83 5.98 14.13
CA GLY A 43 4.07 5.24 13.86
C GLY A 43 3.82 3.77 13.48
N LEU A 44 2.61 3.45 13.01
CA LEU A 44 2.29 2.12 12.52
C LEU A 44 2.84 1.93 11.11
N ARG A 45 3.37 0.75 10.85
CA ARG A 45 3.87 0.37 9.54
C ARG A 45 2.72 0.35 8.53
N PRO A 46 2.91 0.83 7.29
CA PRO A 46 1.97 0.57 6.20
C PRO A 46 1.84 -0.92 5.90
N GLY A 47 0.71 -1.32 5.30
CA GLY A 47 0.37 -2.72 5.07
C GLY A 47 -0.65 -3.24 6.10
N GLY A 48 -0.76 -4.53 6.28
CA GLY A 48 -1.70 -5.17 7.18
C GLY A 48 -1.79 -6.67 6.95
N PRO A 49 -2.81 -7.33 7.49
CA PRO A 49 -3.90 -6.76 8.29
C PRO A 49 -3.49 -6.37 9.70
N TYR A 50 -4.14 -5.33 10.22
CA TYR A 50 -4.12 -4.94 11.63
C TYR A 50 -5.43 -5.33 12.28
N THR A 51 -5.37 -6.02 13.42
CA THR A 51 -6.55 -6.29 14.27
C THR A 51 -6.52 -5.36 15.47
N LEU A 52 -7.55 -4.53 15.59
CA LEU A 52 -7.77 -3.67 16.74
C LEU A 52 -8.84 -4.30 17.64
N THR A 53 -8.48 -4.63 18.87
CA THR A 53 -9.39 -5.14 19.89
C THR A 53 -9.57 -4.11 20.98
N LEU A 54 -10.80 -3.67 21.19
CA LEU A 54 -11.17 -2.71 22.23
C LEU A 54 -11.87 -3.39 23.39
N SER A 55 -11.42 -3.08 24.60
CA SER A 55 -11.99 -3.57 25.84
C SER A 55 -12.17 -2.43 26.85
N ALA A 56 -13.28 -2.45 27.58
CA ALA A 56 -13.55 -1.54 28.69
C ALA A 56 -14.37 -2.23 29.76
N ALA A 57 -14.23 -1.81 31.03
CA ALA A 57 -14.91 -2.42 32.14
C ALA A 57 -16.44 -2.29 31.99
N GLY A 58 -17.16 -3.41 32.11
CA GLY A 58 -18.62 -3.45 32.04
C GLY A 58 -19.18 -3.30 30.61
N LEU A 59 -18.32 -3.31 29.57
CA LEU A 59 -18.72 -3.23 28.17
C LEU A 59 -18.27 -4.48 27.41
N VAL A 60 -18.98 -4.79 26.31
CA VAL A 60 -18.66 -5.92 25.44
C VAL A 60 -17.47 -5.52 24.57
N SER A 61 -16.42 -6.33 24.57
CA SER A 61 -15.24 -6.14 23.72
C SER A 61 -15.62 -6.18 22.24
N GLN A 62 -15.02 -5.29 21.46
CA GLN A 62 -15.21 -5.23 20.00
C GLN A 62 -13.87 -5.32 19.29
N ASN A 63 -13.90 -5.89 18.08
CA ASN A 63 -12.73 -5.97 17.22
C ASN A 63 -13.03 -5.40 15.82
N ALA A 64 -12.00 -4.91 15.16
CA ALA A 64 -12.04 -4.49 13.76
C ALA A 64 -10.71 -4.79 13.12
N THR A 65 -10.75 -5.17 11.85
CA THR A 65 -9.56 -5.40 11.05
C THR A 65 -9.43 -4.30 9.99
N THR A 66 -8.21 -3.83 9.77
CA THR A 66 -7.91 -2.80 8.76
C THR A 66 -6.53 -2.98 8.17
N THR A 67 -6.34 -2.42 6.97
CA THR A 67 -5.04 -2.29 6.32
C THR A 67 -4.66 -0.81 6.26
N LEU A 68 -3.39 -0.50 6.53
CA LEU A 68 -2.87 0.87 6.52
C LEU A 68 -2.15 1.16 5.21
N VAL A 69 -2.37 2.36 4.70
CA VAL A 69 -1.68 2.90 3.53
C VAL A 69 -0.71 3.98 4.00
N VAL A 70 0.39 4.15 3.27
CA VAL A 70 1.35 5.24 3.55
C VAL A 70 0.65 6.59 3.49
N GLY A 71 0.88 7.41 4.51
CA GLY A 71 0.33 8.74 4.63
C GLY A 71 -1.17 8.81 4.91
N ASP A 72 -1.85 7.68 5.12
CA ASP A 72 -3.25 7.66 5.50
C ASP A 72 -3.44 7.54 7.01
N THR A 73 -4.47 8.23 7.51
CA THR A 73 -4.96 8.06 8.88
C THR A 73 -6.30 7.34 8.84
N ARG A 74 -6.31 6.06 9.27
CA ARG A 74 -7.54 5.28 9.38
C ARG A 74 -8.34 5.68 10.60
N ARG A 75 -9.59 6.07 10.41
CA ARG A 75 -10.51 6.36 11.50
C ARG A 75 -11.41 5.16 11.77
N LEU A 76 -11.23 4.55 12.96
CA LEU A 76 -12.05 3.44 13.45
C LEU A 76 -12.77 3.88 14.71
N SER A 77 -14.09 4.06 14.63
CA SER A 77 -14.90 4.45 15.78
C SER A 77 -15.81 3.31 16.20
N PHE A 78 -15.95 3.12 17.52
CA PHE A 78 -16.66 1.99 18.11
C PHE A 78 -17.80 2.47 19.01
N SER A 79 -18.91 1.75 18.93
CA SER A 79 -20.04 1.93 19.85
C SER A 79 -20.20 0.64 20.66
N MET A 80 -19.79 0.66 21.93
CA MET A 80 -19.76 -0.51 22.79
C MET A 80 -21.08 -0.66 23.56
N ALA A 81 -21.61 -1.88 23.59
CA ALA A 81 -22.78 -2.22 24.37
C ALA A 81 -22.42 -2.58 25.83
N SER A 82 -23.32 -2.35 26.78
CA SER A 82 -23.14 -2.81 28.16
C SER A 82 -23.21 -4.34 28.26
N ALA A 83 -22.29 -4.92 29.02
CA ALA A 83 -22.24 -6.36 29.23
C ALA A 83 -23.49 -6.92 29.94
N ASP A 84 -24.17 -6.09 30.73
CA ASP A 84 -25.38 -6.49 31.44
C ASP A 84 -26.65 -6.58 30.56
N LEU A 85 -26.58 -6.10 29.32
CA LEU A 85 -27.71 -6.04 28.37
C LEU A 85 -27.64 -7.08 27.26
N VAL A 86 -26.63 -7.95 27.26
CA VAL A 86 -26.37 -8.87 26.14
C VAL A 86 -27.07 -10.20 26.38
N ASP A 87 -28.32 -10.29 25.96
CA ASP A 87 -29.00 -11.58 25.70
C ASP A 87 -28.89 -11.98 24.20
N GLU A 88 -28.40 -11.08 23.36
CA GLU A 88 -28.16 -11.30 21.93
C GLU A 88 -26.94 -10.50 21.43
N LEU A 89 -25.92 -11.20 20.94
CA LEU A 89 -24.69 -10.60 20.41
C LEU A 89 -24.97 -9.91 19.06
N ILE A 90 -25.33 -8.64 19.08
CA ILE A 90 -25.40 -7.82 17.87
C ILE A 90 -24.01 -7.31 17.57
N VAL A 91 -23.33 -7.96 16.63
CA VAL A 91 -22.09 -7.43 16.03
C VAL A 91 -22.45 -6.25 15.12
N THR A 92 -22.49 -5.05 15.69
CA THR A 92 -22.56 -3.84 14.88
C THR A 92 -21.18 -3.60 14.27
N GLY A 93 -21.07 -3.84 12.97
CA GLY A 93 -19.85 -3.54 12.22
C GLY A 93 -19.43 -2.08 12.43
N SER A 94 -18.19 -1.86 12.79
CA SER A 94 -17.62 -0.52 12.88
C SER A 94 -17.63 0.12 11.50
N ARG A 95 -18.15 1.36 11.41
CA ARG A 95 -18.10 2.12 10.18
C ARG A 95 -16.67 2.59 9.95
N VAL A 96 -15.96 1.95 9.04
CA VAL A 96 -14.66 2.42 8.58
C VAL A 96 -14.89 3.64 7.69
N THR A 97 -14.62 4.82 8.21
CA THR A 97 -14.54 6.03 7.39
C THR A 97 -13.09 6.22 6.96
N VAL A 98 -12.85 6.10 5.68
CA VAL A 98 -11.55 6.40 5.07
C VAL A 98 -11.53 7.91 4.83
N ASP A 99 -10.69 8.61 5.57
CA ASP A 99 -10.38 10.01 5.26
C ASP A 99 -9.38 9.97 4.09
N ARG A 100 -9.87 10.15 2.87
CA ARG A 100 -9.04 10.16 1.67
C ARG A 100 -8.70 11.60 1.32
N ASP A 101 -7.42 11.89 1.37
CA ASP A 101 -6.88 13.16 0.91
C ASP A 101 -6.67 13.05 -0.62
N GLY A 102 -7.60 13.61 -1.40
CA GLY A 102 -7.56 13.57 -2.86
C GLY A 102 -8.02 12.25 -3.50
N PHE A 103 -7.71 12.09 -4.78
CA PHE A 103 -8.00 10.87 -5.54
C PHE A 103 -6.86 9.86 -5.34
N THR A 104 -7.10 8.87 -4.49
CA THR A 104 -6.16 7.79 -4.24
C THR A 104 -6.67 6.50 -4.84
N THR A 105 -5.88 5.88 -5.69
CA THR A 105 -6.11 4.51 -6.19
C THR A 105 -5.13 3.58 -5.50
N LEU A 106 -5.66 2.53 -4.88
CA LEU A 106 -4.89 1.49 -4.23
C LEU A 106 -4.89 0.24 -5.11
N ILE A 107 -3.73 -0.33 -5.30
CA ILE A 107 -3.52 -1.58 -6.01
C ILE A 107 -2.80 -2.52 -5.05
N ASP A 108 -3.45 -3.60 -4.68
CA ASP A 108 -2.95 -4.59 -3.72
C ASP A 108 -2.07 -5.65 -4.39
N ALA A 109 -1.41 -6.47 -3.58
CA ALA A 109 -0.50 -7.52 -4.04
C ALA A 109 -1.20 -8.55 -4.92
N GLU A 110 -2.49 -8.85 -4.70
CA GLU A 110 -3.25 -9.80 -5.50
C GLU A 110 -3.50 -9.24 -6.91
N THR A 111 -3.91 -7.99 -7.00
CA THR A 111 -4.08 -7.30 -8.28
C THR A 111 -2.75 -7.18 -9.03
N ILE A 112 -1.66 -6.87 -8.31
CA ILE A 112 -0.31 -6.82 -8.88
C ILE A 112 0.09 -8.17 -9.46
N ALA A 113 -0.12 -9.26 -8.71
CA ALA A 113 0.27 -10.61 -9.13
C ALA A 113 -0.55 -11.12 -10.32
N THR A 114 -1.80 -10.70 -10.45
CA THR A 114 -2.72 -11.14 -11.52
C THR A 114 -2.72 -10.23 -12.75
N THR A 115 -2.15 -9.02 -12.63
CA THR A 115 -2.05 -8.09 -13.77
C THR A 115 -1.01 -8.57 -14.76
N PRO A 116 -1.38 -8.78 -16.03
CA PRO A 116 -0.42 -9.12 -17.06
C PRO A 116 0.60 -7.99 -17.24
N SER A 117 1.87 -8.33 -17.14
CA SER A 117 2.98 -7.40 -17.36
C SER A 117 3.97 -8.04 -18.33
N VAL A 118 4.28 -7.33 -19.40
CA VAL A 118 5.22 -7.78 -20.42
C VAL A 118 6.65 -7.42 -20.03
N THR A 119 6.82 -6.24 -19.45
CA THR A 119 8.14 -5.69 -19.11
C THR A 119 8.51 -5.92 -17.64
N ARG A 120 7.59 -6.40 -16.82
CA ARG A 120 7.73 -6.53 -15.36
C ARG A 120 8.11 -5.20 -14.71
N ASP A 121 7.58 -4.12 -15.25
CA ASP A 121 7.72 -2.78 -14.73
C ASP A 121 6.43 -2.32 -14.03
N ILE A 122 6.55 -1.51 -12.99
CA ILE A 122 5.39 -0.93 -12.29
C ILE A 122 4.51 -0.09 -13.21
N LYS A 123 5.04 0.40 -14.33
CA LYS A 123 4.30 1.13 -15.36
C LYS A 123 3.12 0.33 -15.88
N ASP A 124 3.29 -0.99 -16.06
CA ASP A 124 2.20 -1.86 -16.52
C ASP A 124 1.02 -1.89 -15.53
N ILE A 125 1.31 -1.77 -14.22
CA ILE A 125 0.27 -1.68 -13.19
C ILE A 125 -0.34 -0.28 -13.15
N LEU A 126 0.49 0.75 -13.32
CA LEU A 126 0.04 2.14 -13.29
C LEU A 126 -0.97 2.45 -14.39
N LYS A 127 -0.94 1.73 -15.52
CA LYS A 127 -1.96 1.80 -16.60
C LYS A 127 -3.39 1.50 -16.13
N LEU A 128 -3.55 0.82 -15.00
CA LEU A 128 -4.87 0.57 -14.41
C LEU A 128 -5.51 1.84 -13.82
N ASN A 129 -4.72 2.88 -13.58
CA ASN A 129 -5.23 4.13 -13.05
C ASN A 129 -5.62 5.08 -14.21
N PRO A 130 -6.88 5.56 -14.27
CA PRO A 130 -7.34 6.42 -15.37
C PRO A 130 -6.68 7.81 -15.43
N PHE A 131 -6.00 8.23 -14.38
CA PHE A 131 -5.27 9.50 -14.32
C PHE A 131 -3.80 9.37 -14.71
N VAL A 132 -3.34 8.15 -14.98
CA VAL A 132 -1.96 7.87 -15.42
C VAL A 132 -1.98 7.63 -16.93
N THR A 133 -1.15 8.38 -17.63
CA THR A 133 -0.80 8.12 -19.02
C THR A 133 0.68 7.77 -19.11
N LEU A 134 0.99 6.83 -19.98
CA LEU A 134 2.37 6.55 -20.35
C LEU A 134 2.61 7.15 -21.73
N ASP A 135 3.60 8.00 -21.80
CA ASP A 135 4.01 8.64 -23.05
C ASP A 135 5.25 7.90 -23.57
N ASP A 136 5.21 7.49 -24.83
CA ASP A 136 6.33 6.84 -25.49
C ASP A 136 7.40 7.92 -25.82
N GLU A 137 8.60 7.74 -25.29
CA GLU A 137 9.75 8.57 -25.64
C GLU A 137 10.43 8.08 -26.94
N GLU A 138 11.20 8.95 -27.59
CA GLU A 138 11.88 8.63 -28.85
C GLU A 138 12.81 7.42 -28.74
N ASP A 139 13.33 7.13 -27.54
CA ASP A 139 14.22 5.99 -27.26
C ASP A 139 13.46 4.70 -26.96
N GLY A 140 12.11 4.70 -27.03
CA GLY A 140 11.26 3.56 -26.73
C GLY A 140 11.10 3.30 -25.23
N GLU A 141 11.48 4.24 -24.38
CA GLU A 141 11.17 4.24 -22.97
C GLU A 141 9.80 4.92 -22.74
N GLU A 142 8.99 4.35 -21.87
CA GLU A 142 7.72 4.95 -21.47
C GLU A 142 7.95 5.89 -20.29
N SER A 143 7.45 7.12 -20.35
CA SER A 143 7.44 8.06 -19.23
C SER A 143 6.07 8.10 -18.53
N ILE A 144 6.05 8.35 -17.21
CA ILE A 144 4.83 8.35 -16.40
C ILE A 144 4.31 9.76 -16.23
N SER A 145 3.15 10.06 -16.82
CA SER A 145 2.43 11.32 -16.61
C SER A 145 1.21 11.11 -15.73
N ILE A 146 1.08 11.85 -14.63
CA ILE A 146 -0.05 11.79 -13.72
C ILE A 146 -0.85 13.08 -13.82
N GLY A 147 -2.15 12.97 -14.18
CA GLY A 147 -3.02 14.13 -14.35
C GLY A 147 -2.56 15.09 -15.45
N GLY A 148 -1.81 14.61 -16.45
CA GLY A 148 -1.26 15.43 -17.52
C GLY A 148 -0.03 16.27 -17.14
N ALA A 149 0.55 16.02 -15.98
CA ALA A 149 1.76 16.69 -15.54
C ALA A 149 3.01 16.06 -16.15
N HIS A 150 4.06 16.85 -16.31
CA HIS A 150 5.34 16.37 -16.85
C HIS A 150 5.92 15.25 -15.96
N PRO A 151 6.44 14.14 -16.52
CA PRO A 151 6.92 12.96 -15.78
C PRO A 151 7.88 13.27 -14.63
N ARG A 152 8.81 14.20 -14.84
CA ARG A 152 9.78 14.64 -13.82
C ARG A 152 9.18 15.38 -12.63
N THR A 153 7.87 15.68 -12.65
CA THR A 153 7.19 16.40 -11.58
C THR A 153 6.34 15.50 -10.70
N ASN A 154 6.41 14.21 -10.88
CA ASN A 154 5.83 13.22 -9.99
C ASN A 154 6.80 12.92 -8.83
N ASP A 155 6.25 12.50 -7.69
CA ASP A 155 7.04 11.99 -6.58
C ASP A 155 6.84 10.47 -6.47
N ILE A 156 7.91 9.71 -6.67
CA ILE A 156 7.93 8.25 -6.53
C ILE A 156 8.56 7.94 -5.19
N ARG A 157 7.84 7.22 -4.34
CA ARG A 157 8.28 6.87 -3.00
C ARG A 157 8.29 5.36 -2.81
N VAL A 158 9.31 4.90 -2.12
CA VAL A 158 9.44 3.52 -1.68
C VAL A 158 9.53 3.50 -0.17
N ASP A 159 8.57 2.85 0.50
CA ASP A 159 8.45 2.80 1.97
C ASP A 159 8.55 4.20 2.62
N GLY A 160 7.97 5.21 1.96
CA GLY A 160 7.95 6.60 2.40
C GLY A 160 9.19 7.43 2.07
N VAL A 161 10.21 6.85 1.44
CA VAL A 161 11.41 7.55 0.99
C VAL A 161 11.26 7.93 -0.48
N SER A 162 11.51 9.21 -0.83
CA SER A 162 11.49 9.68 -2.21
C SER A 162 12.60 9.00 -3.04
N PHE A 163 12.22 8.56 -4.22
CA PHE A 163 13.07 7.80 -5.14
C PHE A 163 13.05 8.43 -6.53
N ASN A 164 13.11 9.75 -6.59
CA ASN A 164 13.08 10.52 -7.83
C ASN A 164 14.46 10.62 -8.47
N ASP A 165 14.47 10.88 -9.77
CA ASP A 165 15.69 11.30 -10.47
C ASP A 165 15.89 12.82 -10.29
N ASP A 166 16.56 13.20 -9.20
CA ASP A 166 16.84 14.61 -8.87
C ASP A 166 17.77 15.29 -9.89
N PHE A 167 18.53 14.54 -10.66
CA PHE A 167 19.45 15.06 -11.65
C PHE A 167 18.84 15.15 -13.05
N GLY A 168 17.68 14.53 -13.27
CA GLY A 168 17.00 14.54 -14.56
C GLY A 168 17.79 13.85 -15.66
N LEU A 169 18.47 12.76 -15.33
CA LEU A 169 19.28 11.98 -16.26
C LEU A 169 18.45 10.98 -17.06
N ASN A 170 17.29 10.58 -16.54
CA ASN A 170 16.36 9.66 -17.17
C ASN A 170 15.02 10.34 -17.42
N ASP A 171 14.45 10.14 -18.60
CA ASP A 171 13.16 10.72 -18.97
C ASP A 171 11.96 9.89 -18.44
N ASN A 172 12.21 8.63 -18.06
CA ASN A 172 11.20 7.71 -17.53
C ASN A 172 10.69 8.02 -16.11
N GLY A 173 11.27 9.02 -15.42
CA GLY A 173 10.92 9.42 -14.05
C GLY A 173 11.60 8.60 -12.96
N TYR A 174 12.38 7.57 -13.27
CA TYR A 174 13.16 6.77 -12.31
C TYR A 174 14.62 7.25 -12.25
N PRO A 175 15.31 6.98 -11.13
CA PRO A 175 16.75 7.20 -11.05
C PRO A 175 17.57 6.15 -11.84
N SER A 176 16.92 5.22 -12.50
CA SER A 176 17.49 4.11 -13.28
C SER A 176 16.66 3.85 -14.53
N GLN A 177 17.22 3.14 -15.51
CA GLN A 177 16.53 2.82 -16.77
C GLN A 177 15.32 1.90 -16.59
N ARG A 178 15.28 1.09 -15.52
CA ARG A 178 14.17 0.19 -15.19
C ARG A 178 13.64 0.50 -13.81
N SER A 179 12.47 -0.03 -13.46
CA SER A 179 11.91 0.07 -12.12
C SER A 179 12.96 -0.30 -11.07
N PRO A 180 13.21 0.58 -10.09
CA PRO A 180 14.18 0.31 -9.02
C PRO A 180 13.72 -0.79 -8.08
N ILE A 181 12.46 -1.19 -8.14
CA ILE A 181 11.83 -2.17 -7.27
C ILE A 181 11.39 -3.37 -8.10
N ASN A 182 11.75 -4.55 -7.60
CA ASN A 182 11.29 -5.81 -8.17
C ASN A 182 9.77 -5.96 -7.96
N PHE A 183 9.06 -6.31 -9.02
CA PHE A 183 7.61 -6.47 -9.06
C PHE A 183 7.09 -7.44 -7.97
N GLY A 184 7.78 -8.56 -7.77
CA GLY A 184 7.44 -9.55 -6.74
C GLY A 184 7.61 -9.08 -5.31
N SER A 185 8.38 -8.00 -5.06
CA SER A 185 8.59 -7.45 -3.72
C SER A 185 7.57 -6.40 -3.30
N ILE A 186 6.64 -6.02 -4.18
CA ILE A 186 5.63 -5.00 -3.88
C ILE A 186 4.46 -5.64 -3.12
N GLU A 187 4.12 -5.08 -1.97
CA GLU A 187 2.91 -5.44 -1.20
C GLU A 187 1.72 -4.61 -1.64
N GLN A 188 1.95 -3.31 -1.86
CA GLN A 188 0.90 -2.37 -2.22
C GLN A 188 1.48 -1.22 -3.03
N LEU A 189 0.70 -0.73 -3.99
CA LEU A 189 0.99 0.46 -4.76
C LEU A 189 -0.17 1.44 -4.62
N ALA A 190 0.12 2.68 -4.24
CA ALA A 190 -0.85 3.74 -4.15
C ALA A 190 -0.51 4.86 -5.13
N VAL A 191 -1.46 5.22 -5.98
CA VAL A 191 -1.37 6.40 -6.84
C VAL A 191 -2.26 7.49 -6.28
N LYS A 192 -1.65 8.61 -5.92
CA LYS A 192 -2.35 9.78 -5.36
C LYS A 192 -2.26 10.93 -6.35
N VAL A 193 -3.41 11.40 -6.79
CA VAL A 193 -3.51 12.54 -7.72
C VAL A 193 -3.74 13.79 -6.91
N ALA A 194 -2.79 14.75 -7.00
CA ALA A 194 -2.84 16.03 -6.30
C ALA A 194 -3.20 15.90 -4.79
N PRO A 195 -2.46 15.09 -4.00
CA PRO A 195 -2.72 15.00 -2.57
C PRO A 195 -2.51 16.36 -1.88
N ALA A 196 -3.41 16.72 -0.96
CA ALA A 196 -3.37 18.00 -0.24
C ALA A 196 -2.65 17.90 1.12
N SER A 197 -2.25 16.70 1.53
CA SER A 197 -1.52 16.50 2.80
C SER A 197 -0.15 17.17 2.78
N VAL A 198 0.24 17.75 3.91
CA VAL A 198 1.56 18.37 4.12
C VAL A 198 2.73 17.36 4.11
N GLU A 199 2.42 16.07 4.17
CA GLU A 199 3.41 15.00 4.11
C GLU A 199 4.00 14.83 2.70
N TYR A 200 3.29 15.33 1.69
CA TYR A 200 3.71 15.27 0.30
C TYR A 200 4.25 16.62 -0.16
N ALA A 201 5.47 16.61 -0.65
CA ALA A 201 6.14 17.78 -1.19
C ALA A 201 6.80 17.44 -2.54
N GLN A 202 7.28 18.44 -3.25
CA GLN A 202 8.10 18.29 -4.47
C GLN A 202 7.40 17.60 -5.66
N PHE A 203 6.07 17.62 -5.71
CA PHE A 203 5.30 17.11 -6.85
C PHE A 203 4.39 18.18 -7.46
N ARG A 204 3.98 17.99 -8.73
CA ARG A 204 2.94 18.77 -9.41
C ARG A 204 1.86 17.89 -10.02
N GLY A 205 2.21 16.67 -10.43
CA GLY A 205 1.28 15.69 -11.00
C GLY A 205 0.65 14.84 -9.90
N GLY A 206 1.39 13.89 -9.42
CA GLY A 206 0.94 12.97 -8.39
C GLY A 206 2.08 12.33 -7.64
N VAL A 207 1.69 11.50 -6.68
CA VAL A 207 2.60 10.71 -5.86
C VAL A 207 2.32 9.24 -6.08
N ILE A 208 3.37 8.47 -6.33
CA ILE A 208 3.34 7.02 -6.42
C ILE A 208 4.02 6.49 -5.16
N ASP A 209 3.24 5.94 -4.24
CA ASP A 209 3.76 5.30 -3.03
C ASP A 209 3.83 3.79 -3.25
N ILE A 210 5.02 3.23 -3.18
CA ILE A 210 5.29 1.80 -3.27
C ILE A 210 5.61 1.30 -1.87
N ILE A 211 4.91 0.25 -1.45
CA ILE A 211 5.16 -0.42 -0.18
C ILE A 211 5.71 -1.80 -0.49
N THR A 212 6.89 -2.08 0.05
CA THR A 212 7.50 -3.39 -0.11
C THR A 212 6.95 -4.39 0.90
N LYS A 213 6.92 -5.67 0.50
CA LYS A 213 6.53 -6.77 1.38
C LYS A 213 7.38 -6.77 2.63
N GLY A 214 6.73 -6.84 3.77
CA GLY A 214 7.40 -6.93 5.06
C GLY A 214 7.76 -8.37 5.40
N GLY A 215 8.87 -8.57 6.11
CA GLY A 215 9.18 -9.87 6.66
C GLY A 215 8.13 -10.32 7.67
N THR A 216 7.94 -11.62 7.78
CA THR A 216 7.09 -12.29 8.74
C THR A 216 7.95 -13.21 9.62
N ASN A 217 7.35 -13.80 10.66
CA ASN A 217 8.04 -14.80 11.49
C ASN A 217 8.23 -16.15 10.77
N GLU A 218 7.66 -16.29 9.58
CA GLU A 218 7.85 -17.44 8.72
C GLU A 218 8.74 -17.08 7.54
N PHE A 219 9.60 -18.01 7.14
CA PHE A 219 10.38 -17.86 5.92
C PHE A 219 9.46 -17.96 4.72
N THR A 220 9.42 -16.90 3.93
CA THR A 220 8.70 -16.86 2.66
C THR A 220 9.66 -16.49 1.54
N GLY A 221 9.44 -17.04 0.36
CA GLY A 221 10.25 -16.72 -0.81
C GLY A 221 9.48 -16.99 -2.07
N ASP A 222 9.68 -16.15 -3.06
CA ASP A 222 9.13 -16.27 -4.40
C ASP A 222 10.28 -16.35 -5.39
N PHE A 223 10.15 -17.27 -6.33
CA PHE A 223 11.02 -17.35 -7.50
C PHE A 223 10.17 -17.27 -8.76
N ALA A 224 10.51 -16.35 -9.64
CA ALA A 224 9.86 -16.20 -10.92
C ALA A 224 10.90 -16.17 -12.05
N TYR A 225 10.58 -16.86 -13.14
CA TYR A 225 11.34 -16.87 -14.37
C TYR A 225 10.45 -16.39 -15.51
N PHE A 226 10.93 -15.42 -16.24
CA PHE A 226 10.24 -14.85 -17.40
C PHE A 226 11.14 -14.94 -18.61
N ASP A 227 10.58 -15.45 -19.70
CA ASP A 227 11.24 -15.54 -20.98
C ASP A 227 10.35 -14.90 -22.04
N ARG A 228 10.94 -14.01 -22.80
CA ARG A 228 10.32 -13.32 -23.92
C ARG A 228 11.25 -13.48 -25.12
N GLY A 229 10.94 -14.43 -25.97
CA GLY A 229 11.75 -14.70 -27.16
C GLY A 229 10.93 -14.58 -28.44
N ASP A 230 11.60 -14.35 -29.52
CA ASP A 230 11.02 -14.26 -30.89
C ASP A 230 10.15 -15.48 -31.21
N SER A 231 10.52 -16.65 -30.70
CA SER A 231 9.78 -17.90 -30.92
C SER A 231 8.38 -17.93 -30.27
N LEU A 232 8.13 -17.03 -29.28
CA LEU A 232 6.87 -16.92 -28.55
C LEU A 232 6.01 -15.76 -29.05
N MET A 233 6.52 -14.94 -29.97
CA MET A 233 5.82 -13.82 -30.58
C MET A 233 5.32 -14.21 -31.97
N GLY A 234 4.19 -13.63 -32.40
CA GLY A 234 3.74 -13.72 -33.77
C GLY A 234 4.64 -12.86 -34.67
N ASP A 235 5.10 -13.46 -35.74
CA ASP A 235 5.99 -12.84 -36.75
C ASP A 235 5.23 -12.16 -37.90
N LYS A 236 3.88 -12.12 -37.84
CA LYS A 236 3.03 -11.57 -38.91
C LYS A 236 2.03 -10.54 -38.40
N LEU A 237 2.04 -9.39 -39.04
CA LEU A 237 1.02 -8.37 -38.88
C LEU A 237 0.33 -8.15 -40.22
N GLU A 238 -0.99 -8.35 -40.31
CA GLU A 238 -1.79 -8.22 -41.52
C GLU A 238 -1.30 -9.06 -42.71
N GLY A 239 -0.53 -10.13 -42.44
CA GLY A 239 0.01 -11.05 -43.45
C GLY A 239 1.40 -10.71 -43.96
N GLU A 240 1.99 -9.63 -43.48
CA GLU A 240 3.40 -9.29 -43.73
C GLU A 240 4.29 -9.72 -42.56
N ASP A 241 5.50 -10.18 -42.88
CA ASP A 241 6.48 -10.57 -41.87
C ASP A 241 7.03 -9.31 -41.17
N VAL A 242 6.96 -9.29 -39.83
CA VAL A 242 7.49 -8.21 -38.99
C VAL A 242 8.73 -8.71 -38.29
N ASP A 243 9.84 -8.01 -38.46
CA ASP A 243 11.10 -8.30 -37.76
C ASP A 243 10.99 -7.83 -36.31
N ILE A 244 10.68 -8.73 -35.40
CA ILE A 244 10.59 -8.45 -33.96
C ILE A 244 11.79 -9.09 -33.27
N THR A 245 12.92 -8.39 -33.27
CA THR A 245 14.14 -8.85 -32.58
C THR A 245 14.17 -8.30 -31.15
N LYS A 246 13.46 -8.95 -30.21
CA LYS A 246 13.61 -8.67 -28.76
C LYS A 246 13.59 -9.97 -27.98
N ASP A 247 14.77 -10.47 -27.65
CA ASP A 247 14.95 -11.51 -26.64
C ASP A 247 15.17 -10.84 -25.27
N ASP A 248 14.30 -11.10 -24.31
CA ASP A 248 14.44 -10.59 -22.96
C ASP A 248 14.17 -11.75 -21.97
N THR A 249 15.15 -12.01 -21.12
CA THR A 249 15.06 -13.04 -20.08
C THR A 249 15.25 -12.39 -18.73
N ALA A 250 14.29 -12.55 -17.84
CA ALA A 250 14.35 -12.01 -16.50
C ALA A 250 14.19 -13.08 -15.42
N TYR A 251 14.98 -12.95 -14.37
CA TYR A 251 14.89 -13.77 -13.17
C TYR A 251 14.53 -12.89 -11.98
N GLU A 252 13.52 -13.27 -11.24
CA GLU A 252 13.15 -12.61 -10.00
C GLU A 252 13.30 -13.57 -8.83
N LEU A 253 14.05 -13.18 -7.79
CA LEU A 253 14.14 -13.90 -6.53
C LEU A 253 13.83 -12.95 -5.39
N SER A 254 12.80 -13.25 -4.63
CA SER A 254 12.45 -12.56 -3.39
C SER A 254 12.55 -13.50 -2.21
N LEU A 255 13.31 -13.12 -1.20
CA LEU A 255 13.43 -13.83 0.07
C LEU A 255 13.10 -12.87 1.19
N ILE A 256 12.09 -13.19 1.99
CA ILE A 256 11.58 -12.30 3.03
C ILE A 256 11.51 -13.05 4.36
N HIS A 257 12.25 -12.54 5.36
CA HIS A 257 12.18 -13.01 6.73
C HIS A 257 12.56 -11.87 7.70
N ILE A 258 11.82 -11.72 8.80
CA ILE A 258 12.28 -10.93 9.94
C ILE A 258 12.70 -11.91 11.04
N SER A 259 13.97 -11.86 11.46
CA SER A 259 14.34 -12.44 12.75
C SER A 259 13.84 -11.50 13.84
N GLU A 260 13.07 -12.02 14.81
CA GLU A 260 12.74 -11.25 16.00
C GLU A 260 14.03 -10.68 16.62
N PRO A 261 14.05 -9.37 16.97
CA PRO A 261 15.15 -8.87 17.77
C PRO A 261 15.12 -9.64 19.07
N THR A 262 16.16 -10.42 19.34
CA THR A 262 16.35 -11.07 20.64
C THR A 262 16.18 -10.01 21.71
N ARG A 263 15.09 -10.07 22.47
CA ARG A 263 14.96 -9.28 23.69
C ARG A 263 16.13 -9.69 24.58
N LEU A 264 17.13 -8.84 24.65
CA LEU A 264 18.10 -8.88 25.73
C LEU A 264 17.28 -8.70 27.03
N ARG A 265 17.20 -9.76 27.82
CA ARG A 265 16.63 -9.76 29.16
C ARG A 265 17.52 -8.95 30.10
#